data_16cc1506e3be41d4cd7b0d446d4b27bd
#
_entry.id   16cc1506e3be41d4cd7b0d446d4b27bd
#
_cell.length_a   1.000
_cell.length_b   1.000
_cell.length_c   1.000
_cell.angle_alpha   90.00
_cell.angle_beta   90.00
_cell.angle_gamma   90.00
#
_symmetry.space_group_name_H-M   'P 1'
#
loop_
_entity.id
_entity.type
_entity.pdbx_description
1 polymer ?
#
loop_
_entity_poly.entity_id
_entity_poly.type
_entity_poly.pdbx_seq_one_letter_code
_entity_poly.pdbx_strand_id
1 'polypeptide(L)'
;MPDRQDEVLIERGTARPAPVTVAVPAKGRASAGHALSQAWYDTVEFLFKPLDVERWFWLSFICLFLGGGAASAAFSWSFGSLPGNVGLERILGPLHDYVSEHLWLITLAVTLGLGFGLALLYLRALLRFVLVDALVGRAVRLRMAWTETRPLGRSYFWWLLGTLLLVGASLTSGALAAIPYLRTLISAGTRSLLFWVILTGLLLIDILVGLLLAVVVILTDDLVVPLMYAEGLALLPAWKRLWQSLRAEVGGFAAYVLLRFAVGIAVGAGALFFLFPILIGLFSGAIMTGVLVLLGVRLLGLTWAWNPLTTSLAWAAFLLLIGAILIVLSVVGVPGQLLIQNFGIRFMSARAPALKALLHSQSQAAVQFGNPGNTLRE
;
A
#
# COMPACT_ATOMS: atom_id res chain seq x y z
N MET A 1 -55.84 -3.38 0.68
CA MET A 1 -54.96 -4.15 1.61
C MET A 1 -53.62 -4.27 0.94
N PRO A 2 -52.63 -3.47 1.30
CA PRO A 2 -51.28 -3.63 0.80
C PRO A 2 -50.45 -4.54 1.73
N ASP A 3 -49.57 -5.19 1.13
CA ASP A 3 -48.85 -6.40 1.40
C ASP A 3 -47.93 -6.28 2.63
N ARG A 4 -48.12 -7.22 3.57
CA ARG A 4 -47.33 -7.34 4.81
C ARG A 4 -45.96 -8.03 4.65
N GLN A 5 -45.50 -8.20 3.41
CA GLN A 5 -44.26 -8.94 3.12
C GLN A 5 -43.01 -8.08 3.09
N ASP A 6 -43.13 -6.75 2.99
CA ASP A 6 -41.96 -5.86 2.89
C ASP A 6 -41.35 -5.47 4.23
N GLU A 7 -42.08 -5.66 5.34
CA GLU A 7 -41.59 -5.28 6.68
C GLU A 7 -40.63 -6.27 7.31
N VAL A 8 -40.59 -7.52 6.85
CA VAL A 8 -39.76 -8.58 7.46
C VAL A 8 -38.31 -8.57 6.94
N LEU A 9 -38.02 -7.88 5.84
CA LEU A 9 -36.68 -7.85 5.22
C LEU A 9 -35.76 -6.75 5.75
N ILE A 10 -36.26 -5.77 6.49
CA ILE A 10 -35.46 -4.63 6.98
C ILE A 10 -34.79 -4.92 8.34
N GLU A 11 -35.30 -5.84 9.14
CA GLU A 11 -34.77 -6.11 10.48
C GLU A 11 -33.55 -7.07 10.56
N ARG A 12 -33.15 -7.69 9.46
CA ARG A 12 -31.99 -8.61 9.45
C ARG A 12 -30.62 -7.95 9.25
N GLY A 13 -30.55 -6.62 9.16
CA GLY A 13 -29.34 -5.92 8.72
C GLY A 13 -28.41 -5.36 9.80
N THR A 14 -28.79 -5.32 11.09
CA THR A 14 -28.04 -4.49 12.06
C THR A 14 -27.61 -5.13 13.38
N ALA A 15 -27.84 -6.39 13.60
CA ALA A 15 -27.36 -7.05 14.80
C ALA A 15 -25.92 -7.55 14.61
N ARG A 16 -24.92 -6.68 14.84
CA ARG A 16 -23.56 -7.18 15.13
C ARG A 16 -23.64 -8.09 16.38
N PRO A 17 -23.13 -9.32 16.33
CA PRO A 17 -23.08 -10.17 17.52
C PRO A 17 -22.31 -9.45 18.62
N ALA A 18 -22.87 -9.45 19.84
CA ALA A 18 -22.24 -8.92 21.04
C ALA A 18 -20.82 -9.50 21.19
N PRO A 19 -19.86 -8.73 21.74
CA PRO A 19 -18.49 -9.21 21.92
C PRO A 19 -18.48 -10.47 22.80
N VAL A 20 -18.25 -11.60 22.14
CA VAL A 20 -18.11 -12.89 22.82
C VAL A 20 -16.77 -12.89 23.54
N THR A 21 -16.81 -12.80 24.86
CA THR A 21 -15.66 -13.03 25.75
C THR A 21 -15.33 -14.50 25.72
N VAL A 22 -14.56 -14.95 24.73
CA VAL A 22 -14.14 -16.35 24.63
C VAL A 22 -12.75 -16.50 25.19
N ALA A 23 -12.64 -17.36 26.23
CA ALA A 23 -11.36 -17.80 26.79
C ALA A 23 -10.44 -18.34 25.68
N VAL A 24 -9.20 -17.91 25.69
CA VAL A 24 -8.16 -18.32 24.72
C VAL A 24 -7.87 -19.82 24.93
N PRO A 25 -8.16 -20.72 23.99
CA PRO A 25 -7.78 -22.12 24.11
C PRO A 25 -6.25 -22.23 23.93
N ALA A 26 -5.57 -22.65 24.97
CA ALA A 26 -4.18 -23.06 24.94
C ALA A 26 -4.04 -24.43 24.25
N LYS A 27 -3.06 -24.54 23.35
CA LYS A 27 -2.59 -25.71 22.59
C LYS A 27 -3.24 -25.95 21.22
N GLY A 28 -2.43 -25.73 20.18
CA GLY A 28 -2.75 -26.05 18.80
C GLY A 28 -2.71 -24.84 17.84
N ARG A 29 -1.96 -23.78 18.18
CA ARG A 29 -1.83 -22.59 17.29
C ARG A 29 -1.08 -22.97 16.03
N ALA A 30 -1.69 -22.73 14.87
CA ALA A 30 -1.05 -23.00 13.59
C ALA A 30 0.27 -22.24 13.49
N SER A 31 1.33 -22.92 13.05
CA SER A 31 2.63 -22.30 12.82
C SER A 31 2.53 -21.23 11.72
N ALA A 32 3.42 -20.24 11.73
CA ALA A 32 3.47 -19.22 10.69
C ALA A 32 3.64 -19.84 9.27
N GLY A 33 4.39 -20.93 9.15
CA GLY A 33 4.53 -21.65 7.88
C GLY A 33 3.22 -22.28 7.38
N HIS A 34 2.42 -22.87 8.30
CA HIS A 34 1.11 -23.40 7.93
C HIS A 34 0.13 -22.30 7.50
N ALA A 35 0.14 -21.14 8.19
CA ALA A 35 -0.66 -19.99 7.80
C ALA A 35 -0.27 -19.45 6.41
N LEU A 36 1.03 -19.43 6.09
CA LEU A 36 1.51 -19.04 4.77
C LEU A 36 1.07 -20.02 3.68
N SER A 37 1.19 -21.32 3.91
CA SER A 37 0.73 -22.35 2.96
C SER A 37 -0.76 -22.19 2.66
N GLN A 38 -1.59 -22.01 3.68
CA GLN A 38 -3.03 -21.76 3.49
C GLN A 38 -3.28 -20.45 2.73
N ALA A 39 -2.57 -19.38 3.07
CA ALA A 39 -2.69 -18.08 2.38
C ALA A 39 -2.34 -18.19 0.90
N TRP A 40 -1.36 -18.99 0.54
CA TRP A 40 -1.01 -19.24 -0.86
C TRP A 40 -2.17 -19.91 -1.61
N TYR A 41 -2.71 -21.00 -1.08
CA TYR A 41 -3.86 -21.70 -1.70
C TYR A 41 -5.07 -20.79 -1.85
N ASP A 42 -5.42 -20.05 -0.79
CA ASP A 42 -6.54 -19.10 -0.84
C ASP A 42 -6.34 -18.01 -1.88
N THR A 43 -5.12 -17.49 -1.99
CA THR A 43 -4.81 -16.42 -2.96
C THR A 43 -4.92 -16.93 -4.38
N VAL A 44 -4.37 -18.11 -4.67
CA VAL A 44 -4.47 -18.75 -5.99
C VAL A 44 -5.92 -19.07 -6.33
N GLU A 45 -6.67 -19.63 -5.40
CA GLU A 45 -8.08 -19.95 -5.60
C GLU A 45 -8.91 -18.68 -5.84
N PHE A 46 -8.69 -17.63 -5.05
CA PHE A 46 -9.43 -16.37 -5.17
C PHE A 46 -9.15 -15.62 -6.47
N LEU A 47 -7.91 -15.66 -6.96
CA LEU A 47 -7.52 -14.93 -8.19
C LEU A 47 -7.83 -15.69 -9.47
N PHE A 48 -7.71 -17.02 -9.45
CA PHE A 48 -7.70 -17.82 -10.67
C PHE A 48 -8.92 -18.76 -10.82
N LYS A 49 -9.79 -18.87 -9.77
CA LYS A 49 -10.95 -19.77 -9.82
C LYS A 49 -12.24 -19.07 -9.34
N PRO A 50 -13.09 -18.56 -10.27
CA PRO A 50 -12.89 -18.36 -11.71
C PRO A 50 -12.05 -17.12 -12.00
N LEU A 51 -11.39 -17.09 -13.17
CA LEU A 51 -10.76 -15.90 -13.71
C LEU A 51 -11.88 -14.90 -14.07
N ASP A 52 -11.94 -13.82 -13.31
CA ASP A 52 -12.90 -12.74 -13.47
C ASP A 52 -12.17 -11.42 -13.68
N VAL A 53 -12.29 -10.89 -14.91
CA VAL A 53 -11.59 -9.65 -15.33
C VAL A 53 -12.08 -8.45 -14.51
N GLU A 54 -13.37 -8.39 -14.17
CA GLU A 54 -13.92 -7.31 -13.36
C GLU A 54 -13.30 -7.31 -11.95
N ARG A 55 -13.17 -8.49 -11.34
CA ARG A 55 -12.50 -8.68 -10.06
C ARG A 55 -11.05 -8.24 -10.12
N TRP A 56 -10.31 -8.63 -11.16
CA TRP A 56 -8.93 -8.22 -11.36
C TRP A 56 -8.79 -6.71 -11.51
N PHE A 57 -9.69 -6.07 -12.26
CA PHE A 57 -9.72 -4.62 -12.42
C PHE A 57 -9.88 -3.91 -11.07
N TRP A 58 -10.88 -4.31 -10.27
CA TRP A 58 -11.11 -3.70 -8.96
C TRP A 58 -9.98 -3.95 -7.97
N LEU A 59 -9.41 -5.15 -7.96
CA LEU A 59 -8.25 -5.47 -7.13
C LEU A 59 -7.02 -4.67 -7.53
N SER A 60 -6.78 -4.52 -8.84
CA SER A 60 -5.69 -3.69 -9.36
C SER A 60 -5.86 -2.24 -8.94
N PHE A 61 -7.07 -1.71 -9.04
CA PHE A 61 -7.39 -0.36 -8.57
C PHE A 61 -7.12 -0.19 -7.06
N ILE A 62 -7.59 -1.12 -6.24
CA ILE A 62 -7.34 -1.10 -4.79
C ILE A 62 -5.83 -1.20 -4.50
N CYS A 63 -5.12 -2.12 -5.15
CA CYS A 63 -3.68 -2.30 -4.95
C CYS A 63 -2.86 -1.09 -5.39
N LEU A 64 -3.29 -0.35 -6.41
CA LEU A 64 -2.65 0.89 -6.84
C LEU A 64 -2.57 1.90 -5.68
N PHE A 65 -3.67 2.10 -4.98
CA PHE A 65 -3.74 3.05 -3.85
C PHE A 65 -3.14 2.50 -2.56
N LEU A 66 -3.12 1.19 -2.37
CA LEU A 66 -2.46 0.58 -1.22
C LEU A 66 -0.93 0.60 -1.31
N GLY A 67 -0.37 0.97 -2.46
CA GLY A 67 1.07 1.01 -2.66
C GLY A 67 1.68 -0.38 -2.73
N GLY A 68 0.98 -1.32 -3.38
CA GLY A 68 1.43 -2.70 -3.54
C GLY A 68 2.85 -2.79 -4.10
N GLY A 69 3.72 -3.35 -3.31
CA GLY A 69 5.10 -3.84 -3.52
C GLY A 69 6.04 -3.15 -4.51
N ALA A 70 5.63 -3.00 -5.76
CA ALA A 70 6.49 -2.47 -6.81
C ALA A 70 6.50 -0.93 -6.88
N ALA A 71 5.37 -0.27 -6.58
CA ALA A 71 5.28 1.19 -6.64
C ALA A 71 6.06 1.87 -5.51
N SER A 72 6.08 1.29 -4.30
CA SER A 72 6.84 1.83 -3.17
C SER A 72 8.35 1.69 -3.36
N ALA A 73 8.81 0.60 -3.99
CA ALA A 73 10.22 0.41 -4.32
C ALA A 73 10.71 1.39 -5.40
N ALA A 74 9.89 1.63 -6.44
CA ALA A 74 10.22 2.57 -7.50
C ALA A 74 10.30 4.03 -7.00
N PHE A 75 9.44 4.41 -6.05
CA PHE A 75 9.44 5.76 -5.48
C PHE A 75 10.68 6.02 -4.61
N SER A 76 11.19 5.00 -3.90
CA SER A 76 12.38 5.12 -3.05
C SER A 76 13.69 5.29 -3.85
N TRP A 77 13.76 4.80 -5.08
CA TRP A 77 14.97 4.88 -5.92
C TRP A 77 15.17 6.25 -6.59
N SER A 78 14.09 7.00 -6.82
CA SER A 78 14.14 8.29 -7.53
C SER A 78 14.78 9.42 -6.73
N PHE A 79 14.90 9.31 -5.41
CA PHE A 79 15.51 10.33 -4.56
C PHE A 79 17.02 10.17 -4.34
N GLY A 80 17.63 9.07 -4.77
CA GLY A 80 19.03 8.74 -4.50
C GLY A 80 20.05 9.22 -5.54
N SER A 81 19.64 9.73 -6.69
CA SER A 81 20.55 10.05 -7.81
C SER A 81 20.59 11.54 -8.16
N LEU A 82 20.89 12.39 -7.19
CA LEU A 82 21.34 13.75 -7.51
C LEU A 82 22.81 13.68 -7.94
N PRO A 83 23.18 14.20 -9.14
CA PRO A 83 24.57 14.25 -9.56
C PRO A 83 25.38 15.07 -8.55
N GLY A 84 26.37 14.44 -7.90
CA GLY A 84 27.15 15.01 -6.80
C GLY A 84 28.04 16.23 -7.11
N ASN A 85 27.95 16.84 -8.30
CA ASN A 85 28.83 17.92 -8.72
C ASN A 85 28.11 19.21 -9.15
N VAL A 86 26.81 19.32 -8.91
CA VAL A 86 26.11 20.58 -9.17
C VAL A 86 26.19 21.42 -7.90
N GLY A 87 26.99 22.48 -7.93
CA GLY A 87 27.11 23.41 -6.79
C GLY A 87 25.71 23.90 -6.38
N LEU A 88 25.34 23.60 -5.14
CA LEU A 88 24.03 23.94 -4.55
C LEU A 88 23.66 25.43 -4.80
N GLU A 89 24.65 26.33 -4.84
CA GLU A 89 24.46 27.77 -5.11
C GLU A 89 23.94 28.05 -6.52
N ARG A 90 24.30 27.23 -7.53
CA ARG A 90 23.79 27.39 -8.91
C ARG A 90 22.32 27.01 -9.05
N ILE A 91 21.84 26.13 -8.16
CA ILE A 91 20.41 25.72 -8.17
C ILE A 91 19.61 26.63 -7.24
N LEU A 92 20.16 27.00 -6.08
CA LEU A 92 19.45 27.77 -5.05
C LEU A 92 19.25 29.23 -5.42
N GLY A 93 20.21 29.86 -6.15
CA GLY A 93 20.08 31.27 -6.59
C GLY A 93 18.84 31.50 -7.49
N PRO A 94 18.78 30.88 -8.68
CA PRO A 94 17.60 31.00 -9.56
C PRO A 94 16.30 30.50 -8.93
N LEU A 95 16.39 29.48 -8.04
CA LEU A 95 15.23 28.96 -7.32
C LEU A 95 14.71 29.97 -6.30
N HIS A 96 15.60 30.69 -5.61
CA HIS A 96 15.22 31.71 -4.64
C HIS A 96 14.46 32.87 -5.33
N ASP A 97 14.99 33.36 -6.44
CA ASP A 97 14.37 34.44 -7.21
C ASP A 97 13.00 34.00 -7.77
N TYR A 98 12.93 32.81 -8.34
CA TYR A 98 11.69 32.23 -8.85
C TYR A 98 10.64 32.03 -7.72
N VAL A 99 11.07 31.52 -6.56
CA VAL A 99 10.19 31.32 -5.39
C VAL A 99 9.66 32.65 -4.87
N SER A 100 10.51 33.68 -4.75
CA SER A 100 10.10 34.99 -4.24
C SER A 100 9.09 35.69 -5.16
N GLU A 101 9.27 35.54 -6.47
CA GLU A 101 8.39 36.14 -7.49
C GLU A 101 7.04 35.41 -7.60
N HIS A 102 7.01 34.08 -7.37
CA HIS A 102 5.82 33.24 -7.54
C HIS A 102 5.30 32.61 -6.23
N LEU A 103 5.54 33.26 -5.11
CA LEU A 103 5.25 32.75 -3.75
C LEU A 103 3.77 32.31 -3.59
N TRP A 104 2.83 33.06 -4.18
CA TRP A 104 1.42 32.74 -4.13
C TRP A 104 1.07 31.49 -4.93
N LEU A 105 1.66 31.28 -6.11
CA LEU A 105 1.46 30.06 -6.93
C LEU A 105 2.02 28.84 -6.22
N ILE A 106 3.21 28.95 -5.63
CA ILE A 106 3.86 27.87 -4.90
C ILE A 106 3.03 27.52 -3.66
N THR A 107 2.58 28.53 -2.91
CA THR A 107 1.71 28.30 -1.73
C THR A 107 0.41 27.62 -2.14
N LEU A 108 -0.21 28.05 -3.23
CA LEU A 108 -1.42 27.41 -3.77
C LEU A 108 -1.13 25.96 -4.20
N ALA A 109 -0.07 25.72 -4.92
CA ALA A 109 0.32 24.38 -5.38
C ALA A 109 0.63 23.44 -4.21
N VAL A 110 1.34 23.92 -3.19
CA VAL A 110 1.64 23.15 -1.95
C VAL A 110 0.36 22.85 -1.18
N THR A 111 -0.54 23.84 -1.03
CA THR A 111 -1.81 23.64 -0.32
C THR A 111 -2.71 22.63 -1.03
N LEU A 112 -2.85 22.76 -2.35
CA LEU A 112 -3.61 21.82 -3.17
C LEU A 112 -2.98 20.42 -3.15
N GLY A 113 -1.64 20.34 -3.27
CA GLY A 113 -0.88 19.09 -3.21
C GLY A 113 -1.04 18.41 -1.84
N LEU A 114 -0.98 19.16 -0.75
CA LEU A 114 -1.20 18.64 0.60
C LEU A 114 -2.64 18.14 0.78
N GLY A 115 -3.63 18.93 0.35
CA GLY A 115 -5.04 18.52 0.39
C GLY A 115 -5.30 17.25 -0.41
N PHE A 116 -4.75 17.17 -1.61
CA PHE A 116 -4.83 15.97 -2.45
C PHE A 116 -4.13 14.77 -1.82
N GLY A 117 -2.92 14.96 -1.27
CA GLY A 117 -2.18 13.92 -0.55
C GLY A 117 -2.95 13.37 0.66
N LEU A 118 -3.58 14.24 1.46
CA LEU A 118 -4.43 13.84 2.58
C LEU A 118 -5.67 13.07 2.11
N ALA A 119 -6.28 13.48 1.00
CA ALA A 119 -7.41 12.76 0.40
C ALA A 119 -7.00 11.36 -0.06
N LEU A 120 -5.84 11.22 -0.71
CA LEU A 120 -5.29 9.92 -1.11
C LEU A 120 -4.94 9.04 0.11
N LEU A 121 -4.39 9.62 1.17
CA LEU A 121 -4.10 8.92 2.42
C LEU A 121 -5.38 8.39 3.08
N TYR A 122 -6.45 9.21 3.09
CA TYR A 122 -7.76 8.79 3.57
C TYR A 122 -8.37 7.68 2.71
N LEU A 123 -8.27 7.81 1.39
CA LEU A 123 -8.70 6.78 0.45
C LEU A 123 -7.95 5.46 0.68
N ARG A 124 -6.63 5.51 0.83
CA ARG A 124 -5.80 4.36 1.20
C ARG A 124 -6.28 3.69 2.49
N ALA A 125 -6.59 4.49 3.52
CA ALA A 125 -7.10 3.97 4.78
C ALA A 125 -8.41 3.21 4.63
N LEU A 126 -9.34 3.70 3.81
CA LEU A 126 -10.60 3.03 3.52
C LEU A 126 -10.43 1.78 2.67
N LEU A 127 -9.66 1.87 1.57
CA LEU A 127 -9.43 0.77 0.64
C LEU A 127 -8.75 -0.43 1.31
N ARG A 128 -7.99 -0.20 2.40
CA ARG A 128 -7.39 -1.29 3.17
C ARG A 128 -8.47 -2.19 3.79
N PHE A 129 -9.53 -1.62 4.35
CA PHE A 129 -10.65 -2.38 4.90
C PHE A 129 -11.50 -3.02 3.81
N VAL A 130 -11.68 -2.34 2.67
CA VAL A 130 -12.36 -2.92 1.50
C VAL A 130 -11.61 -4.16 1.01
N LEU A 131 -10.28 -4.14 1.01
CA LEU A 131 -9.48 -5.32 0.66
C LEU A 131 -9.69 -6.47 1.65
N VAL A 132 -9.69 -6.20 2.96
CA VAL A 132 -9.96 -7.22 3.98
C VAL A 132 -11.37 -7.78 3.83
N ASP A 133 -12.37 -6.92 3.60
CA ASP A 133 -13.75 -7.35 3.32
C ASP A 133 -13.84 -8.26 2.09
N ALA A 134 -13.18 -7.88 0.99
CA ALA A 134 -13.13 -8.67 -0.23
C ALA A 134 -12.48 -10.05 -0.03
N LEU A 135 -11.42 -10.13 0.79
CA LEU A 135 -10.72 -11.39 1.08
C LEU A 135 -11.53 -12.29 2.04
N VAL A 136 -12.16 -11.71 3.05
CA VAL A 136 -13.02 -12.44 3.98
C VAL A 136 -14.32 -12.84 3.28
N GLY A 137 -14.97 -11.93 2.56
CA GLY A 137 -16.26 -12.12 1.86
C GLY A 137 -16.18 -12.86 0.54
N ARG A 138 -14.97 -13.12 0.03
CA ARG A 138 -14.71 -13.68 -1.31
C ARG A 138 -15.41 -12.93 -2.46
N ALA A 139 -15.87 -11.68 -2.22
CA ALA A 139 -16.54 -10.83 -3.19
C ALA A 139 -16.15 -9.37 -3.01
N VAL A 140 -15.90 -8.67 -4.11
CA VAL A 140 -15.57 -7.24 -4.10
C VAL A 140 -16.85 -6.41 -4.09
N ARG A 141 -17.28 -5.92 -2.91
CA ARG A 141 -18.50 -5.12 -2.71
C ARG A 141 -18.16 -3.69 -2.30
N LEU A 142 -17.59 -2.90 -3.21
CA LEU A 142 -17.04 -1.57 -2.91
C LEU A 142 -18.01 -0.63 -2.19
N ARG A 143 -19.26 -0.53 -2.68
CA ARG A 143 -20.24 0.44 -2.16
C ARG A 143 -20.67 0.12 -0.72
N MET A 144 -20.90 -1.15 -0.42
CA MET A 144 -21.34 -1.61 0.90
C MET A 144 -20.20 -1.57 1.90
N ALA A 145 -19.04 -2.11 1.53
CA ALA A 145 -17.83 -2.06 2.34
C ALA A 145 -17.43 -0.63 2.68
N TRP A 146 -17.55 0.31 1.75
CA TRP A 146 -17.24 1.72 1.97
C TRP A 146 -18.06 2.37 3.10
N THR A 147 -19.37 2.12 3.15
CA THR A 147 -20.23 2.71 4.17
C THR A 147 -20.01 2.10 5.55
N GLU A 148 -19.83 0.80 5.63
CA GLU A 148 -19.67 0.07 6.88
C GLU A 148 -18.29 0.26 7.52
N THR A 149 -17.23 0.44 6.70
CA THR A 149 -15.86 0.54 7.22
C THR A 149 -15.41 1.97 7.49
N ARG A 150 -16.23 3.00 7.18
CA ARG A 150 -15.88 4.41 7.43
C ARG A 150 -15.34 4.72 8.84
N PRO A 151 -15.98 4.29 9.94
CA PRO A 151 -15.50 4.60 11.28
C PRO A 151 -14.14 3.95 11.57
N LEU A 152 -13.91 2.75 11.07
CA LEU A 152 -12.64 2.05 11.21
C LEU A 152 -11.55 2.72 10.36
N GLY A 153 -11.88 3.06 9.10
CA GLY A 153 -11.00 3.78 8.19
C GLY A 153 -10.55 5.13 8.74
N ARG A 154 -11.44 5.88 9.41
CA ARG A 154 -11.07 7.14 10.05
C ARG A 154 -10.08 6.95 11.21
N SER A 155 -10.27 5.93 12.04
CA SER A 155 -9.34 5.61 13.12
C SER A 155 -7.96 5.21 12.57
N TYR A 156 -7.92 4.43 11.49
CA TYR A 156 -6.69 4.02 10.83
C TYR A 156 -6.02 5.17 10.05
N PHE A 157 -6.80 6.10 9.47
CA PHE A 157 -6.27 7.31 8.82
C PHE A 157 -5.43 8.17 9.78
N TRP A 158 -5.93 8.43 11.00
CA TRP A 158 -5.18 9.18 12.00
C TRP A 158 -3.87 8.51 12.38
N TRP A 159 -3.86 7.18 12.41
CA TRP A 159 -2.65 6.40 12.62
C TRP A 159 -1.66 6.56 11.46
N LEU A 160 -2.11 6.41 10.22
CA LEU A 160 -1.28 6.61 9.05
C LEU A 160 -0.68 8.02 9.00
N LEU A 161 -1.51 9.04 9.29
CA LEU A 161 -1.08 10.42 9.35
C LEU A 161 -0.03 10.63 10.45
N GLY A 162 -0.26 10.11 11.65
CA GLY A 162 0.68 10.17 12.76
C GLY A 162 2.01 9.47 12.42
N THR A 163 1.96 8.29 11.79
CA THR A 163 3.15 7.57 11.35
C THR A 163 3.90 8.36 10.26
N LEU A 164 3.19 8.93 9.29
CA LEU A 164 3.78 9.76 8.24
C LEU A 164 4.49 11.00 8.83
N LEU A 165 3.85 11.68 9.77
CA LEU A 165 4.44 12.83 10.46
C LEU A 165 5.66 12.44 11.30
N LEU A 166 5.62 11.29 11.97
CA LEU A 166 6.75 10.78 12.76
C LEU A 166 7.94 10.45 11.86
N VAL A 167 7.71 9.75 10.75
CA VAL A 167 8.75 9.45 9.76
C VAL A 167 9.30 10.74 9.15
N GLY A 168 8.43 11.67 8.76
CA GLY A 168 8.85 12.97 8.24
C GLY A 168 9.69 13.76 9.24
N ALA A 169 9.27 13.80 10.50
CA ALA A 169 10.02 14.48 11.58
C ALA A 169 11.39 13.82 11.83
N SER A 170 11.48 12.48 11.80
CA SER A 170 12.73 11.73 11.94
C SER A 170 13.70 12.07 10.81
N LEU A 171 13.24 12.00 9.55
CA LEU A 171 14.08 12.31 8.40
C LEU A 171 14.52 13.78 8.37
N THR A 172 13.64 14.72 8.72
CA THR A 172 13.99 16.15 8.77
C THR A 172 14.95 16.46 9.91
N SER A 173 14.79 15.85 11.08
CA SER A 173 15.71 16.03 12.21
C SER A 173 17.10 15.48 11.89
N GLY A 174 17.20 14.32 11.25
CA GLY A 174 18.45 13.74 10.77
C GLY A 174 19.15 14.63 9.74
N ALA A 175 18.39 15.13 8.75
CA ALA A 175 18.92 16.06 7.76
C ALA A 175 19.41 17.37 8.38
N LEU A 176 18.61 18.00 9.27
CA LEU A 176 19.00 19.22 9.97
C LEU A 176 20.24 19.03 10.85
N ALA A 177 20.35 17.90 11.54
CA ALA A 177 21.53 17.55 12.32
C ALA A 177 22.78 17.35 11.44
N ALA A 178 22.64 16.86 10.21
CA ALA A 178 23.73 16.66 9.27
C ALA A 178 24.27 17.97 8.66
N ILE A 179 23.44 19.04 8.53
CA ILE A 179 23.81 20.30 7.88
C ILE A 179 25.08 20.96 8.48
N PRO A 180 25.21 21.15 9.80
CA PRO A 180 26.43 21.77 10.38
C PRO A 180 27.68 20.95 10.08
N TYR A 181 27.58 19.62 10.12
CA TYR A 181 28.69 18.73 9.78
C TYR A 181 29.07 18.79 8.30
N LEU A 182 28.08 18.89 7.41
CA LEU A 182 28.32 19.09 5.98
C LEU A 182 29.02 20.43 5.70
N ARG A 183 28.60 21.50 6.36
CA ARG A 183 29.24 22.82 6.25
C ARG A 183 30.70 22.80 6.70
N THR A 184 31.01 22.16 7.82
CA THR A 184 32.39 22.02 8.31
C THR A 184 33.25 21.17 7.38
N LEU A 185 32.68 20.15 6.73
CA LEU A 185 33.37 19.34 5.74
C LEU A 185 33.74 20.16 4.50
N ILE A 186 32.83 21.00 4.03
CA ILE A 186 33.00 21.84 2.82
C ILE A 186 34.03 22.96 3.11
N SER A 187 33.96 23.56 4.30
CA SER A 187 34.82 24.71 4.66
C SER A 187 36.25 24.34 5.11
N ALA A 188 36.42 23.21 5.78
CA ALA A 188 37.69 22.87 6.44
C ALA A 188 38.57 21.90 5.62
N GLY A 189 38.05 21.28 4.55
CA GLY A 189 38.81 20.31 3.75
C GLY A 189 39.31 19.08 4.55
N THR A 190 39.00 19.02 5.82
CA THR A 190 39.53 18.01 6.76
C THR A 190 38.52 16.86 6.90
N ARG A 191 38.87 15.72 6.34
CA ARG A 191 38.18 14.44 6.57
C ARG A 191 38.54 13.93 8.00
N SER A 192 38.00 14.60 9.04
CA SER A 192 38.25 14.12 10.42
C SER A 192 37.50 12.79 10.63
N LEU A 193 38.16 11.84 11.25
CA LEU A 193 37.59 10.54 11.64
C LEU A 193 36.31 10.73 12.47
N LEU A 194 36.27 11.74 13.31
CA LEU A 194 35.14 12.14 14.14
C LEU A 194 33.89 12.47 13.29
N PHE A 195 34.06 13.14 12.15
CA PHE A 195 32.96 13.43 11.22
C PHE A 195 32.28 12.14 10.72
N TRP A 196 33.07 11.18 10.26
CA TRP A 196 32.54 9.91 9.77
C TRP A 196 31.88 9.08 10.87
N VAL A 197 32.42 9.10 12.09
CA VAL A 197 31.80 8.42 13.25
C VAL A 197 30.45 9.02 13.59
N ILE A 198 30.31 10.34 13.64
CA ILE A 198 29.03 11.01 13.95
C ILE A 198 28.02 10.77 12.82
N LEU A 199 28.43 10.94 11.56
CA LEU A 199 27.54 10.72 10.41
C LEU A 199 27.03 9.28 10.36
N THR A 200 27.94 8.31 10.56
CA THR A 200 27.57 6.88 10.60
C THR A 200 26.65 6.59 11.79
N GLY A 201 26.92 7.19 12.95
CA GLY A 201 26.06 7.05 14.14
C GLY A 201 24.65 7.56 13.92
N LEU A 202 24.50 8.76 13.33
CA LEU A 202 23.18 9.32 12.97
C LEU A 202 22.46 8.42 11.97
N LEU A 203 23.16 7.98 10.92
CA LEU A 203 22.58 7.09 9.91
C LEU A 203 22.10 5.77 10.51
N LEU A 204 22.88 5.17 11.41
CA LEU A 204 22.50 3.94 12.11
C LEU A 204 21.26 4.13 12.98
N ILE A 205 21.15 5.26 13.68
CA ILE A 205 19.97 5.59 14.49
C ILE A 205 18.74 5.72 13.59
N ASP A 206 18.83 6.45 12.47
CA ASP A 206 17.73 6.62 11.53
C ASP A 206 17.30 5.28 10.91
N ILE A 207 18.24 4.43 10.54
CA ILE A 207 17.95 3.07 10.04
C ILE A 207 17.24 2.24 11.12
N LEU A 208 17.71 2.28 12.36
CA LEU A 208 17.10 1.52 13.47
C LEU A 208 15.68 2.00 13.76
N VAL A 209 15.46 3.30 13.83
CA VAL A 209 14.13 3.90 14.00
C VAL A 209 13.22 3.54 12.83
N GLY A 210 13.73 3.65 11.59
CA GLY A 210 13.01 3.27 10.39
C GLY A 210 12.59 1.79 10.37
N LEU A 211 13.51 0.91 10.77
CA LEU A 211 13.24 -0.53 10.89
C LEU A 211 12.15 -0.83 11.94
N LEU A 212 12.25 -0.19 13.11
CA LEU A 212 11.25 -0.34 14.17
C LEU A 212 9.87 0.13 13.69
N LEU A 213 9.81 1.31 13.07
CA LEU A 213 8.57 1.84 12.50
C LEU A 213 8.02 0.93 11.38
N ALA A 214 8.88 0.38 10.53
CA ALA A 214 8.47 -0.56 9.50
C ALA A 214 7.81 -1.82 10.09
N VAL A 215 8.38 -2.39 11.15
CA VAL A 215 7.78 -3.54 11.85
C VAL A 215 6.42 -3.15 12.44
N VAL A 216 6.30 -1.99 13.08
CA VAL A 216 5.04 -1.50 13.65
C VAL A 216 3.98 -1.31 12.58
N VAL A 217 4.34 -0.73 11.42
CA VAL A 217 3.44 -0.56 10.27
C VAL A 217 3.01 -1.91 9.71
N ILE A 218 3.94 -2.85 9.52
CA ILE A 218 3.64 -4.21 9.04
C ILE A 218 2.67 -4.92 9.99
N LEU A 219 2.93 -4.89 11.30
CA LEU A 219 2.03 -5.51 12.28
C LEU A 219 0.65 -4.83 12.28
N THR A 220 0.60 -3.51 12.10
CA THR A 220 -0.66 -2.78 12.00
C THR A 220 -1.44 -3.21 10.75
N ASP A 221 -0.80 -3.17 9.60
CA ASP A 221 -1.42 -3.44 8.32
C ASP A 221 -1.89 -4.90 8.20
N ASP A 222 -1.05 -5.83 8.60
CA ASP A 222 -1.27 -7.25 8.35
C ASP A 222 -2.09 -7.93 9.47
N LEU A 223 -2.03 -7.44 10.73
CA LEU A 223 -2.64 -8.10 11.88
C LEU A 223 -3.69 -7.25 12.60
N VAL A 224 -3.41 -5.96 12.83
CA VAL A 224 -4.35 -5.08 13.55
C VAL A 224 -5.56 -4.75 12.68
N VAL A 225 -5.38 -4.45 11.40
CA VAL A 225 -6.47 -4.11 10.49
C VAL A 225 -7.50 -5.26 10.36
N PRO A 226 -7.12 -6.54 10.13
CA PRO A 226 -8.06 -7.64 10.16
C PRO A 226 -8.76 -7.82 11.51
N LEU A 227 -8.07 -7.54 12.62
CA LEU A 227 -8.64 -7.60 13.95
C LEU A 227 -9.67 -6.49 14.18
N MET A 228 -9.35 -5.25 13.76
CA MET A 228 -10.29 -4.13 13.76
C MET A 228 -11.56 -4.46 12.96
N TYR A 229 -11.38 -5.06 11.78
CA TYR A 229 -12.50 -5.47 10.93
C TYR A 229 -13.37 -6.54 11.60
N ALA A 230 -12.77 -7.59 12.15
CA ALA A 230 -13.48 -8.72 12.74
C ALA A 230 -14.22 -8.38 14.05
N GLU A 231 -13.61 -7.57 14.92
CA GLU A 231 -14.16 -7.20 16.23
C GLU A 231 -14.85 -5.83 16.23
N GLY A 232 -14.78 -5.08 15.14
CA GLY A 232 -15.36 -3.71 15.05
C GLY A 232 -14.67 -2.70 15.97
N LEU A 233 -13.42 -2.95 16.35
CA LEU A 233 -12.67 -2.13 17.31
C LEU A 233 -11.96 -0.95 16.61
N ALA A 234 -11.83 0.17 17.33
CA ALA A 234 -10.90 1.23 16.94
C ALA A 234 -9.44 0.75 17.04
N LEU A 235 -8.50 1.49 16.43
CA LEU A 235 -7.10 1.10 16.33
C LEU A 235 -6.44 0.80 17.69
N LEU A 236 -6.54 1.69 18.66
CA LEU A 236 -5.86 1.53 19.96
C LEU A 236 -6.34 0.32 20.75
N PRO A 237 -7.67 0.05 20.90
CA PRO A 237 -8.15 -1.21 21.48
C PRO A 237 -7.68 -2.46 20.73
N ALA A 238 -7.64 -2.41 19.39
CA ALA A 238 -7.16 -3.53 18.58
C ALA A 238 -5.65 -3.77 18.81
N TRP A 239 -4.84 -2.72 18.90
CA TRP A 239 -3.43 -2.81 19.29
C TRP A 239 -3.24 -3.40 20.69
N LYS A 240 -4.03 -2.99 21.67
CA LYS A 240 -3.98 -3.55 23.02
C LYS A 240 -4.26 -5.06 22.99
N ARG A 241 -5.23 -5.50 22.19
CA ARG A 241 -5.56 -6.91 22.01
C ARG A 241 -4.42 -7.69 21.34
N LEU A 242 -3.85 -7.12 20.25
CA LEU A 242 -2.69 -7.71 19.59
C LEU A 242 -1.50 -7.84 20.56
N TRP A 243 -1.24 -6.81 21.36
CA TRP A 243 -0.14 -6.78 22.32
C TRP A 243 -0.26 -7.88 23.39
N GLN A 244 -1.48 -8.14 23.88
CA GLN A 244 -1.73 -9.25 24.79
C GLN A 244 -1.40 -10.60 24.13
N SER A 245 -1.81 -10.81 22.87
CA SER A 245 -1.49 -12.02 22.10
C SER A 245 0.00 -12.14 21.81
N LEU A 246 0.67 -11.04 21.49
CA LEU A 246 2.10 -10.98 21.21
C LEU A 246 2.93 -11.37 22.45
N ARG A 247 2.59 -10.81 23.63
CA ARG A 247 3.25 -11.18 24.90
C ARG A 247 3.07 -12.65 25.27
N ALA A 248 1.93 -13.25 24.90
CA ALA A 248 1.67 -14.65 25.16
C ALA A 248 2.45 -15.60 24.25
N GLU A 249 2.87 -15.15 23.05
CA GLU A 249 3.50 -16.00 22.03
C GLU A 249 4.55 -15.24 21.19
N VAL A 250 5.56 -14.68 21.85
CA VAL A 250 6.61 -13.86 21.19
C VAL A 250 7.28 -14.61 20.03
N GLY A 251 7.61 -15.90 20.21
CA GLY A 251 8.26 -16.72 19.19
C GLY A 251 7.42 -16.91 17.93
N GLY A 252 6.10 -17.07 18.07
CA GLY A 252 5.19 -17.19 16.93
C GLY A 252 5.10 -15.90 16.11
N PHE A 253 5.05 -14.73 16.78
CA PHE A 253 5.05 -13.43 16.11
C PHE A 253 6.42 -13.08 15.50
N ALA A 254 7.53 -13.44 16.14
CA ALA A 254 8.87 -13.29 15.57
C ALA A 254 9.01 -14.12 14.28
N ALA A 255 8.56 -15.39 14.32
CA ALA A 255 8.54 -16.23 13.12
C ALA A 255 7.65 -15.65 12.02
N TYR A 256 6.48 -15.07 12.37
CA TYR A 256 5.61 -14.38 11.43
C TYR A 256 6.35 -13.20 10.74
N VAL A 257 6.98 -12.32 11.53
CA VAL A 257 7.69 -11.15 11.00
C VAL A 257 8.83 -11.57 10.08
N LEU A 258 9.65 -12.55 10.49
CA LEU A 258 10.74 -13.06 9.65
C LEU A 258 10.20 -13.65 8.33
N LEU A 259 9.17 -14.48 8.41
CA LEU A 259 8.58 -15.09 7.23
C LEU A 259 7.89 -14.05 6.33
N ARG A 260 7.29 -13.03 6.93
CA ARG A 260 6.70 -11.89 6.22
C ARG A 260 7.74 -11.10 5.43
N PHE A 261 8.94 -10.86 6.01
CA PHE A 261 10.05 -10.25 5.28
C PHE A 261 10.52 -11.14 4.13
N ALA A 262 10.70 -12.44 4.37
CA ALA A 262 11.10 -13.37 3.32
C ALA A 262 10.10 -13.42 2.17
N VAL A 263 8.79 -13.49 2.46
CA VAL A 263 7.71 -13.41 1.47
C VAL A 263 7.74 -12.07 0.75
N GLY A 264 7.95 -10.95 1.46
CA GLY A 264 8.07 -9.63 0.86
C GLY A 264 9.21 -9.53 -0.15
N ILE A 265 10.38 -10.09 0.19
CA ILE A 265 11.54 -10.16 -0.72
C ILE A 265 11.21 -11.05 -1.93
N ALA A 266 10.64 -12.24 -1.71
CA ALA A 266 10.27 -13.15 -2.79
C ALA A 266 9.24 -12.54 -3.75
N VAL A 267 8.20 -11.90 -3.20
CA VAL A 267 7.18 -11.17 -3.98
C VAL A 267 7.81 -10.00 -4.74
N GLY A 268 8.67 -9.21 -4.08
CA GLY A 268 9.37 -8.10 -4.71
C GLY A 268 10.29 -8.56 -5.85
N ALA A 269 11.08 -9.60 -5.63
CA ALA A 269 11.94 -10.19 -6.66
C ALA A 269 11.13 -10.75 -7.83
N GLY A 270 10.04 -11.46 -7.54
CA GLY A 270 9.11 -11.96 -8.56
C GLY A 270 8.47 -10.84 -9.37
N ALA A 271 7.99 -9.78 -8.67
CA ALA A 271 7.44 -8.60 -9.34
C ALA A 271 8.47 -7.93 -10.25
N LEU A 272 9.71 -7.74 -9.79
CA LEU A 272 10.79 -7.17 -10.62
C LEU A 272 11.09 -8.03 -11.85
N PHE A 273 11.10 -9.35 -11.70
CA PHE A 273 11.32 -10.27 -12.81
C PHE A 273 10.29 -10.12 -13.93
N PHE A 274 9.01 -9.94 -13.57
CA PHE A 274 7.96 -9.71 -14.55
C PHE A 274 7.88 -8.25 -15.04
N LEU A 275 8.11 -7.28 -14.15
CA LEU A 275 8.03 -5.86 -14.50
C LEU A 275 9.16 -5.42 -15.42
N PHE A 276 10.38 -5.90 -15.20
CA PHE A 276 11.55 -5.45 -15.95
C PHE A 276 11.40 -5.60 -17.47
N PRO A 277 11.06 -6.79 -18.03
CA PRO A 277 10.85 -6.93 -19.46
C PRO A 277 9.65 -6.13 -19.98
N ILE A 278 8.56 -6.01 -19.20
CA ILE A 278 7.38 -5.24 -19.60
C ILE A 278 7.73 -3.75 -19.68
N LEU A 279 8.44 -3.21 -18.69
CA LEU A 279 8.87 -1.82 -18.69
C LEU A 279 9.84 -1.53 -19.84
N ILE A 280 10.81 -2.42 -20.09
CA ILE A 280 11.70 -2.30 -21.27
C ILE A 280 10.87 -2.26 -22.55
N GLY A 281 9.88 -3.13 -22.70
CA GLY A 281 8.98 -3.15 -23.85
C GLY A 281 8.20 -1.84 -24.00
N LEU A 282 7.64 -1.30 -22.92
CA LEU A 282 6.92 -0.03 -22.92
C LEU A 282 7.83 1.15 -23.30
N PHE A 283 9.01 1.25 -22.69
CA PHE A 283 9.97 2.32 -23.00
C PHE A 283 10.50 2.20 -24.43
N SER A 284 10.86 1.00 -24.87
CA SER A 284 11.31 0.75 -26.25
C SER A 284 10.22 1.10 -27.26
N GLY A 285 8.97 0.71 -26.98
CA GLY A 285 7.82 1.04 -27.81
C GLY A 285 7.58 2.56 -27.87
N ALA A 286 7.67 3.27 -26.75
CA ALA A 286 7.52 4.72 -26.70
C ALA A 286 8.63 5.42 -27.49
N ILE A 287 9.89 4.99 -27.34
CA ILE A 287 11.04 5.52 -28.11
C ILE A 287 10.83 5.26 -29.61
N MET A 288 10.50 4.03 -30.01
CA MET A 288 10.26 3.65 -31.39
C MET A 288 9.15 4.50 -32.01
N THR A 289 8.04 4.68 -31.29
CA THR A 289 6.93 5.53 -31.73
C THR A 289 7.40 6.98 -31.92
N GLY A 290 8.17 7.52 -30.98
CA GLY A 290 8.75 8.87 -31.11
C GLY A 290 9.66 9.01 -32.36
N VAL A 291 10.52 8.02 -32.59
CA VAL A 291 11.41 7.98 -33.78
C VAL A 291 10.59 7.89 -35.07
N LEU A 292 9.55 7.04 -35.12
CA LEU A 292 8.69 6.93 -36.30
C LEU A 292 7.91 8.21 -36.59
N VAL A 293 7.42 8.91 -35.54
CA VAL A 293 6.74 10.21 -35.69
C VAL A 293 7.72 11.23 -36.25
N LEU A 294 8.93 11.34 -35.70
CA LEU A 294 9.95 12.28 -36.20
C LEU A 294 10.38 11.98 -37.64
N LEU A 295 10.53 10.69 -37.97
CA LEU A 295 10.85 10.25 -39.34
C LEU A 295 9.73 10.63 -40.31
N GLY A 296 8.45 10.37 -39.91
CA GLY A 296 7.28 10.74 -40.71
C GLY A 296 7.19 12.23 -40.96
N VAL A 297 7.43 13.07 -39.94
CA VAL A 297 7.47 14.53 -40.07
C VAL A 297 8.54 14.94 -41.07
N ARG A 298 9.74 14.35 -41.02
CA ARG A 298 10.82 14.62 -41.97
C ARG A 298 10.53 14.18 -43.39
N LEU A 299 9.92 12.99 -43.57
CA LEU A 299 9.56 12.48 -44.90
C LEU A 299 8.49 13.35 -45.58
N LEU A 300 7.62 13.98 -44.78
CA LEU A 300 6.62 14.95 -45.27
C LEU A 300 7.22 16.34 -45.54
N GLY A 301 8.53 16.53 -45.42
CA GLY A 301 9.21 17.81 -45.60
C GLY A 301 8.91 18.85 -44.49
N LEU A 302 8.32 18.39 -43.37
CA LEU A 302 8.01 19.24 -42.23
C LEU A 302 9.18 19.28 -41.25
N THR A 303 9.35 20.41 -40.58
CA THR A 303 10.29 20.55 -39.47
C THR A 303 9.54 20.47 -38.16
N TRP A 304 10.09 19.68 -37.21
CA TRP A 304 9.53 19.65 -35.86
C TRP A 304 9.78 21.01 -35.17
N ALA A 305 8.71 21.69 -34.83
CA ALA A 305 8.79 22.93 -34.07
C ALA A 305 8.06 22.76 -32.74
N TRP A 306 8.68 23.23 -31.65
CA TRP A 306 8.04 23.31 -30.35
C TRP A 306 7.03 24.45 -30.35
N ASN A 307 5.77 24.12 -30.50
CA ASN A 307 4.65 25.02 -30.38
C ASN A 307 3.65 24.48 -29.35
N PRO A 308 2.65 25.25 -28.93
CA PRO A 308 1.69 24.77 -27.90
C PRO A 308 1.03 23.41 -28.21
N LEU A 309 0.78 23.13 -29.49
CA LEU A 309 0.14 21.88 -29.94
C LEU A 309 1.11 20.70 -29.82
N THR A 310 2.35 20.82 -30.29
CA THR A 310 3.34 19.74 -30.19
C THR A 310 3.73 19.49 -28.74
N THR A 311 3.81 20.55 -27.91
CA THR A 311 4.06 20.46 -26.47
C THR A 311 2.91 19.74 -25.75
N SER A 312 1.65 20.08 -26.06
CA SER A 312 0.50 19.40 -25.44
C SER A 312 0.39 17.93 -25.85
N LEU A 313 0.71 17.59 -27.12
CA LEU A 313 0.78 16.20 -27.56
C LEU A 313 1.88 15.42 -26.86
N ALA A 314 3.05 16.02 -26.66
CA ALA A 314 4.15 15.40 -25.91
C ALA A 314 3.77 15.13 -24.45
N TRP A 315 3.11 16.08 -23.78
CA TRP A 315 2.58 15.89 -22.43
C TRP A 315 1.49 14.82 -22.38
N ALA A 316 0.58 14.78 -23.34
CA ALA A 316 -0.45 13.75 -23.42
C ALA A 316 0.17 12.34 -23.57
N ALA A 317 1.15 12.19 -24.47
CA ALA A 317 1.88 10.93 -24.65
C ALA A 317 2.64 10.52 -23.38
N PHE A 318 3.27 11.47 -22.70
CA PHE A 318 3.95 11.23 -21.42
C PHE A 318 2.98 10.77 -20.32
N LEU A 319 1.82 11.42 -20.20
CA LEU A 319 0.79 11.02 -19.23
C LEU A 319 0.20 9.65 -19.54
N LEU A 320 -0.01 9.32 -20.83
CA LEU A 320 -0.43 7.97 -21.24
C LEU A 320 0.60 6.91 -20.89
N LEU A 321 1.90 7.19 -21.11
CA LEU A 321 2.98 6.28 -20.73
C LEU A 321 3.02 6.06 -19.22
N ILE A 322 2.92 7.13 -18.42
CA ILE A 322 2.83 7.02 -16.95
C ILE A 322 1.60 6.20 -16.56
N GLY A 323 0.44 6.45 -17.15
CA GLY A 323 -0.78 5.70 -16.90
C GLY A 323 -0.61 4.21 -17.21
N ALA A 324 0.01 3.86 -18.33
CA ALA A 324 0.30 2.49 -18.71
C ALA A 324 1.25 1.81 -17.69
N ILE A 325 2.30 2.51 -17.27
CA ILE A 325 3.23 2.02 -16.25
C ILE A 325 2.50 1.75 -14.93
N LEU A 326 1.66 2.69 -14.47
CA LEU A 326 0.88 2.54 -13.23
C LEU A 326 -0.08 1.35 -13.30
N ILE A 327 -0.75 1.12 -14.43
CA ILE A 327 -1.62 -0.04 -14.64
C ILE A 327 -0.81 -1.33 -14.54
N VAL A 328 0.32 -1.42 -15.22
CA VAL A 328 1.18 -2.60 -15.19
C VAL A 328 1.69 -2.87 -13.77
N LEU A 329 2.20 -1.85 -13.08
CA LEU A 329 2.65 -1.95 -11.70
C LEU A 329 1.54 -2.45 -10.77
N SER A 330 0.33 -1.94 -10.98
CA SER A 330 -0.86 -2.30 -10.22
C SER A 330 -1.24 -3.77 -10.42
N VAL A 331 -1.37 -4.22 -11.67
CA VAL A 331 -1.76 -5.60 -12.02
C VAL A 331 -0.73 -6.62 -11.52
N VAL A 332 0.56 -6.36 -11.74
CA VAL A 332 1.65 -7.27 -11.29
C VAL A 332 1.74 -7.30 -9.76
N GLY A 333 1.36 -6.22 -9.09
CA GLY A 333 1.35 -6.14 -7.62
C GLY A 333 0.23 -6.92 -6.94
N VAL A 334 -0.90 -7.20 -7.63
CA VAL A 334 -2.09 -7.83 -7.04
C VAL A 334 -1.79 -9.16 -6.34
N PRO A 335 -1.17 -10.16 -6.98
CA PRO A 335 -0.96 -11.47 -6.35
C PRO A 335 -0.13 -11.38 -5.07
N GLY A 336 0.91 -10.56 -5.10
CA GLY A 336 1.78 -10.36 -3.95
C GLY A 336 1.09 -9.67 -2.78
N GLN A 337 0.32 -8.62 -3.06
CA GLN A 337 -0.41 -7.89 -2.03
C GLN A 337 -1.48 -8.77 -1.38
N LEU A 338 -2.21 -9.55 -2.16
CA LEU A 338 -3.22 -10.48 -1.66
C LEU A 338 -2.61 -11.62 -0.84
N LEU A 339 -1.49 -12.19 -1.30
CA LEU A 339 -0.78 -13.22 -0.56
C LEU A 339 -0.36 -12.74 0.84
N ILE A 340 0.22 -11.54 0.89
CA ILE A 340 0.66 -10.92 2.13
C ILE A 340 -0.54 -10.68 3.07
N GLN A 341 -1.63 -10.14 2.55
CA GLN A 341 -2.82 -9.85 3.34
C GLN A 341 -3.50 -11.13 3.83
N ASN A 342 -3.64 -12.14 2.98
CA ASN A 342 -4.16 -13.45 3.36
C ASN A 342 -3.29 -14.13 4.42
N PHE A 343 -1.97 -13.99 4.32
CA PHE A 343 -1.04 -14.51 5.32
C PHE A 343 -1.32 -13.92 6.71
N GLY A 344 -1.49 -12.59 6.80
CA GLY A 344 -1.88 -11.91 8.03
C GLY A 344 -3.22 -12.38 8.57
N ILE A 345 -4.25 -12.48 7.70
CA ILE A 345 -5.59 -12.95 8.06
C ILE A 345 -5.54 -14.39 8.59
N ARG A 346 -4.85 -15.33 7.91
CA ARG A 346 -4.72 -16.73 8.33
C ARG A 346 -3.94 -16.87 9.62
N PHE A 347 -2.86 -16.12 9.80
CA PHE A 347 -2.09 -16.11 11.03
C PHE A 347 -2.92 -15.61 12.22
N MET A 348 -3.71 -14.55 12.04
CA MET A 348 -4.58 -13.99 13.07
C MET A 348 -5.82 -14.85 13.33
N SER A 349 -6.38 -15.51 12.33
CA SER A 349 -7.56 -16.38 12.52
C SER A 349 -7.33 -17.51 13.51
N ALA A 350 -6.10 -18.01 13.63
CA ALA A 350 -5.72 -18.99 14.62
C ALA A 350 -5.69 -18.43 16.07
N ARG A 351 -5.69 -17.10 16.22
CA ARG A 351 -5.51 -16.40 17.50
C ARG A 351 -6.71 -15.53 17.90
N ALA A 352 -7.51 -15.11 16.91
CA ALA A 352 -8.71 -14.28 17.08
C ALA A 352 -9.97 -15.11 16.73
N PRO A 353 -10.76 -15.55 17.74
CA PRO A 353 -11.93 -16.38 17.48
C PRO A 353 -13.00 -15.70 16.64
N ALA A 354 -13.16 -14.38 16.76
CA ALA A 354 -14.08 -13.61 15.92
C ALA A 354 -13.72 -13.69 14.42
N LEU A 355 -12.44 -13.55 14.08
CA LEU A 355 -11.96 -13.66 12.70
C LEU A 355 -12.11 -15.09 12.17
N LYS A 356 -11.85 -16.09 13.01
CA LYS A 356 -12.07 -17.50 12.66
C LYS A 356 -13.54 -17.79 12.38
N ALA A 357 -14.46 -17.29 13.20
CA ALA A 357 -15.90 -17.46 13.03
C ALA A 357 -16.38 -16.82 11.71
N LEU A 358 -15.90 -15.62 11.37
CA LEU A 358 -16.21 -14.95 10.11
C LEU A 358 -15.76 -15.77 8.89
N LEU A 359 -14.54 -16.30 8.90
CA LEU A 359 -14.05 -17.14 7.81
C LEU A 359 -14.83 -18.44 7.64
N HIS A 360 -15.28 -19.06 8.75
CA HIS A 360 -16.08 -20.29 8.69
C HIS A 360 -17.52 -20.04 8.21
N SER A 361 -18.18 -18.99 8.68
CA SER A 361 -19.55 -18.65 8.24
C SER A 361 -19.61 -18.39 6.75
N GLN A 362 -18.61 -17.75 6.20
CA GLN A 362 -18.54 -17.45 4.77
C GLN A 362 -18.20 -18.67 3.91
N SER A 363 -17.34 -19.57 4.42
CA SER A 363 -17.06 -20.83 3.75
C SER A 363 -18.34 -21.70 3.65
N GLN A 364 -19.14 -21.72 4.70
CA GLN A 364 -20.43 -22.44 4.69
C GLN A 364 -21.45 -21.82 3.72
N ALA A 365 -21.56 -20.50 3.69
CA ALA A 365 -22.42 -19.80 2.74
C ALA A 365 -22.02 -20.09 1.27
N ALA A 366 -20.72 -20.09 0.97
CA ALA A 366 -20.21 -20.40 -0.37
C ALA A 366 -20.56 -21.84 -0.80
N VAL A 367 -20.53 -22.80 0.13
CA VAL A 367 -20.93 -24.19 -0.15
C VAL A 367 -22.44 -24.32 -0.36
N GLN A 368 -23.25 -23.59 0.40
CA GLN A 368 -24.71 -23.62 0.24
C GLN A 368 -25.20 -23.00 -1.08
N PHE A 369 -24.61 -21.87 -1.48
CA PHE A 369 -24.99 -21.18 -2.73
C PHE A 369 -24.27 -21.69 -3.97
N GLY A 370 -23.14 -22.41 -3.81
CA GLY A 370 -22.37 -22.99 -4.92
C GLY A 370 -22.91 -24.35 -5.41
N ASN A 371 -23.91 -24.91 -4.76
CA ASN A 371 -24.52 -26.17 -5.19
C ASN A 371 -25.90 -25.90 -5.88
N PRO A 372 -25.95 -25.78 -7.22
CA PRO A 372 -27.20 -25.48 -7.94
C PRO A 372 -28.26 -26.57 -7.82
N GLY A 373 -27.95 -27.69 -7.19
CA GLY A 373 -28.88 -28.79 -6.97
C GLY A 373 -29.82 -28.65 -5.77
N ASN A 374 -29.64 -27.67 -4.88
CA ASN A 374 -30.44 -27.52 -3.67
C ASN A 374 -31.64 -26.56 -3.80
N THR A 375 -31.75 -25.81 -4.91
CA THR A 375 -32.85 -24.86 -5.14
C THR A 375 -34.11 -25.50 -5.78
N LEU A 376 -34.13 -26.82 -6.00
CA LEU A 376 -35.27 -27.53 -6.60
C LEU A 376 -36.01 -28.45 -5.62
N ARG A 377 -35.86 -28.27 -4.32
CA ARG A 377 -36.53 -29.11 -3.30
C ARG A 377 -37.39 -28.33 -2.28
N GLU A 378 -37.82 -27.11 -2.62
CA GLU A 378 -38.89 -26.43 -1.87
C GLU A 378 -40.06 -26.03 -2.81
#